data_df057f4692cd9729b5f919a8a14b61a1
#
_entry.id   df057f4692cd9729b5f919a8a14b61a1
#
_cell.length_a   1.000
_cell.length_b   1.000
_cell.length_c   1.000
_cell.angle_alpha   90.00
_cell.angle_beta   90.00
_cell.angle_gamma   90.00
#
_symmetry.space_group_name_H-M   'P 1'
#
loop_
_entity.id
_entity.type
_entity.pdbx_description
1 polymer ?
#
loop_
_entity_poly.entity_id
_entity_poly.type
_entity_poly.pdbx_seq_one_letter_code
_entity_poly.pdbx_strand_id
1 'polypeptide(L)'
;MQDWVNAEIEKEIEFANGLFDDLRERKQNPDITESENDAYISDRVNGYSGALIGIYNYAKMTAEKDRPGKWIYGDTVDHCETCEELNDGIHPLSWYLENDYIPRQRGSATLECGGWRCDCSIVDPESGEQLIP
;
A
#
# COMPACT_ATOMS: atom_id res chain seq x y z
N MET A 1 -3.70 -17.02 2.08
CA MET A 1 -4.47 -15.81 2.44
C MET A 1 -4.38 -15.50 3.93
N GLN A 2 -4.78 -16.43 4.80
CA GLN A 2 -4.75 -16.23 6.25
C GLN A 2 -3.33 -15.99 6.77
N ASP A 3 -2.35 -16.69 6.23
CA ASP A 3 -0.95 -16.55 6.62
C ASP A 3 -0.38 -15.16 6.29
N TRP A 4 -0.79 -14.59 5.14
CA TRP A 4 -0.39 -13.23 4.79
C TRP A 4 -1.00 -12.20 5.73
N VAL A 5 -2.28 -12.34 6.05
CA VAL A 5 -2.97 -11.44 7.00
C VAL A 5 -2.31 -11.51 8.38
N ASN A 6 -2.02 -12.72 8.86
CA ASN A 6 -1.36 -12.91 10.14
C ASN A 6 0.04 -12.28 10.15
N ALA A 7 0.81 -12.43 9.07
CA ALA A 7 2.12 -11.81 8.94
C ALA A 7 2.02 -10.28 8.97
N GLU A 8 1.01 -9.69 8.35
CA GLU A 8 0.81 -8.24 8.40
C GLU A 8 0.39 -7.76 9.80
N ILE A 9 -0.43 -8.52 10.52
CA ILE A 9 -0.78 -8.21 11.92
C ILE A 9 0.47 -8.22 12.81
N GLU A 10 1.33 -9.22 12.65
CA GLU A 10 2.61 -9.29 13.37
C GLU A 10 3.50 -8.08 13.07
N LYS A 11 3.56 -7.64 11.82
CA LYS A 11 4.29 -6.44 11.44
C LYS A 11 3.72 -5.18 12.07
N GLU A 12 2.40 -5.08 12.22
CA GLU A 12 1.76 -3.97 12.93
C GLU A 12 2.20 -3.89 14.39
N ILE A 13 2.22 -5.04 15.07
CA ILE A 13 2.65 -5.12 16.47
C ILE A 13 4.13 -4.74 16.59
N GLU A 14 4.98 -5.28 15.73
CA GLU A 14 6.40 -4.95 15.68
C GLU A 14 6.63 -3.47 15.39
N PHE A 15 5.87 -2.90 14.47
CA PHE A 15 5.94 -1.48 14.16
C PHE A 15 5.61 -0.62 15.38
N ALA A 16 4.49 -0.89 16.05
CA ALA A 16 4.07 -0.13 17.24
C ALA A 16 5.10 -0.22 18.37
N ASN A 17 5.61 -1.41 18.65
CA ASN A 17 6.62 -1.62 19.67
C ASN A 17 7.95 -0.95 19.31
N GLY A 18 8.38 -1.09 18.07
CA GLY A 18 9.60 -0.45 17.56
C GLY A 18 9.54 1.07 17.60
N LEU A 19 8.42 1.65 17.18
CA LEU A 19 8.21 3.09 17.25
C LEU A 19 8.25 3.61 18.69
N PHE A 20 7.61 2.89 19.61
CA PHE A 20 7.58 3.25 21.02
C PHE A 20 8.99 3.23 21.64
N ASP A 21 9.76 2.18 21.36
CA ASP A 21 11.13 2.04 21.86
C ASP A 21 12.04 3.12 21.26
N ASP A 22 11.94 3.39 19.97
CA ASP A 22 12.72 4.42 19.30
C ASP A 22 12.43 5.82 19.86
N LEU A 23 11.15 6.12 20.09
CA LEU A 23 10.76 7.42 20.67
C LEU A 23 11.26 7.59 22.10
N ARG A 24 11.23 6.51 22.88
CA ARG A 24 11.76 6.55 24.25
C ARG A 24 13.26 6.86 24.25
N GLU A 25 14.00 6.20 23.38
CA GLU A 25 15.45 6.42 23.23
C GLU A 25 15.75 7.83 22.71
N ARG A 26 15.02 8.29 21.71
CA ARG A 26 15.18 9.62 21.12
C ARG A 26 14.88 10.75 22.11
N LYS A 27 13.88 10.58 22.97
CA LYS A 27 13.55 11.56 24.03
C LYS A 27 14.63 11.71 25.09
N GLN A 28 15.44 10.68 25.29
CA GLN A 28 16.56 10.70 26.22
C GLN A 28 17.80 11.36 25.62
N ASN A 29 17.85 11.59 24.33
CA ASN A 29 18.97 12.20 23.65
C ASN A 29 18.78 13.73 23.57
N PRO A 30 19.61 14.52 24.30
CA PRO A 30 19.48 15.98 24.32
C PRO A 30 19.88 16.64 22.99
N ASP A 31 20.57 15.93 22.09
CA ASP A 31 20.99 16.44 20.80
C ASP A 31 19.86 16.38 19.75
N ILE A 32 18.76 15.70 20.04
CA ILE A 32 17.60 15.60 19.16
C ILE A 32 16.54 16.60 19.61
N THR A 33 16.15 17.50 18.70
CA THR A 33 15.13 18.52 18.97
C THR A 33 13.72 17.92 18.93
N GLU A 34 12.76 18.61 19.55
CA GLU A 34 11.34 18.23 19.48
C GLU A 34 10.84 18.21 18.04
N SER A 35 11.25 19.19 17.24
CA SER A 35 10.91 19.27 15.82
C SER A 35 11.42 18.05 15.03
N GLU A 36 12.63 17.60 15.30
CA GLU A 36 13.20 16.40 14.67
C GLU A 36 12.43 15.13 15.08
N ASN A 37 11.98 15.04 16.32
CA ASN A 37 11.15 13.94 16.80
C ASN A 37 9.78 13.94 16.12
N ASP A 38 9.15 15.09 15.96
CA ASP A 38 7.86 15.22 15.29
C ASP A 38 7.96 14.79 13.82
N ALA A 39 9.02 15.18 13.12
CA ALA A 39 9.28 14.75 11.75
C ALA A 39 9.49 13.25 11.66
N TYR A 40 10.23 12.66 12.58
CA TYR A 40 10.48 11.22 12.65
C TYR A 40 9.17 10.43 12.84
N ILE A 41 8.32 10.86 13.78
CA ILE A 41 7.00 10.25 14.01
C ILE A 41 6.15 10.33 12.76
N SER A 42 6.07 11.50 12.14
CA SER A 42 5.27 11.74 10.94
C SER A 42 5.70 10.82 9.80
N ASP A 43 6.99 10.69 9.55
CA ASP A 43 7.54 9.80 8.51
C ASP A 43 7.22 8.34 8.78
N ARG A 44 7.35 7.89 10.03
CA ARG A 44 7.04 6.51 10.42
C ARG A 44 5.55 6.20 10.27
N VAL A 45 4.68 7.10 10.72
CA VAL A 45 3.22 6.94 10.61
C VAL A 45 2.77 6.94 9.15
N ASN A 46 3.29 7.85 8.33
CA ASN A 46 2.98 7.90 6.91
C ASN A 46 3.40 6.60 6.19
N GLY A 47 4.57 6.08 6.52
CA GLY A 47 5.04 4.79 6.02
C GLY A 47 4.11 3.65 6.39
N TYR A 48 3.67 3.59 7.63
CA TYR A 48 2.74 2.57 8.11
C TYR A 48 1.35 2.68 7.47
N SER A 49 0.80 3.89 7.35
CA SER A 49 -0.50 4.12 6.72
C SER A 49 -0.53 3.62 5.28
N GLY A 50 0.57 3.81 4.54
CA GLY A 50 0.68 3.28 3.19
C GLY A 50 0.63 1.75 3.12
N ALA A 51 1.17 1.06 4.12
CA ALA A 51 1.08 -0.41 4.20
C ALA A 51 -0.35 -0.87 4.45
N LEU A 52 -1.11 -0.14 5.27
CA LEU A 52 -2.53 -0.45 5.54
C LEU A 52 -3.41 -0.35 4.30
N ILE A 53 -3.11 0.57 3.37
CA ILE A 53 -3.85 0.69 2.12
C ILE A 53 -3.72 -0.59 1.29
N GLY A 54 -2.54 -1.18 1.21
CA GLY A 54 -2.32 -2.45 0.52
C GLY A 54 -3.15 -3.59 1.10
N ILE A 55 -3.24 -3.68 2.42
CA ILE A 55 -4.05 -4.68 3.12
C ILE A 55 -5.54 -4.47 2.81
N TYR A 56 -6.00 -3.24 2.89
CA TYR A 56 -7.38 -2.88 2.55
C TYR A 56 -7.73 -3.28 1.12
N ASN A 57 -6.86 -2.95 0.17
CA ASN A 57 -7.04 -3.27 -1.24
C ASN A 57 -7.19 -4.78 -1.46
N TYR A 58 -6.31 -5.56 -0.85
CA TYR A 58 -6.37 -7.02 -0.92
C TYR A 58 -7.71 -7.56 -0.40
N ALA A 59 -8.14 -7.10 0.77
CA ALA A 59 -9.39 -7.54 1.37
C ALA A 59 -10.61 -7.20 0.50
N LYS A 60 -10.65 -5.99 -0.03
CA LYS A 60 -11.75 -5.52 -0.89
C LYS A 60 -11.79 -6.27 -2.21
N MET A 61 -10.65 -6.48 -2.86
CA MET A 61 -10.55 -7.25 -4.10
C MET A 61 -11.01 -8.69 -3.90
N THR A 62 -10.69 -9.28 -2.76
CA THR A 62 -11.14 -10.63 -2.41
C THR A 62 -12.66 -10.69 -2.21
N ALA A 63 -13.24 -9.70 -1.55
CA ALA A 63 -14.68 -9.63 -1.31
C ALA A 63 -15.48 -9.40 -2.59
N GLU A 64 -14.93 -8.67 -3.54
CA GLU A 64 -15.60 -8.31 -4.80
C GLU A 64 -14.92 -8.93 -6.03
N LYS A 65 -14.38 -10.12 -5.89
CA LYS A 65 -13.53 -10.79 -6.89
C LYS A 65 -14.12 -10.92 -8.29
N ASP A 66 -15.42 -11.03 -8.41
CA ASP A 66 -16.11 -11.20 -9.70
C ASP A 66 -16.41 -9.88 -10.41
N ARG A 67 -16.19 -8.75 -9.73
CA ARG A 67 -16.46 -7.42 -10.27
C ARG A 67 -15.40 -7.03 -11.29
N PRO A 68 -15.79 -6.48 -12.47
CA PRO A 68 -14.82 -5.97 -13.42
C PRO A 68 -14.17 -4.69 -12.91
N GLY A 69 -12.88 -4.54 -13.15
CA GLY A 69 -12.10 -3.38 -12.78
C GLY A 69 -11.14 -2.96 -13.87
N LYS A 70 -10.98 -1.66 -14.05
CA LYS A 70 -10.03 -1.07 -14.99
C LYS A 70 -8.85 -0.49 -14.21
N TRP A 71 -7.64 -0.95 -14.55
CA TRP A 71 -6.43 -0.40 -13.97
C TRP A 71 -6.12 0.97 -14.55
N ILE A 72 -5.85 1.94 -13.67
CA ILE A 72 -5.38 3.25 -14.08
C ILE A 72 -4.16 3.65 -13.26
N TYR A 73 -3.19 4.26 -13.90
CA TYR A 73 -2.11 4.89 -13.17
C TYR A 73 -2.51 6.31 -12.73
N GLY A 74 -1.91 6.80 -11.65
CA GLY A 74 -2.23 8.11 -11.09
C GLY A 74 -1.58 9.28 -11.84
N ASP A 75 -1.68 10.46 -11.24
CA ASP A 75 -1.20 11.72 -11.82
C ASP A 75 0.31 11.96 -11.64
N THR A 76 1.05 11.01 -11.10
CA THR A 76 2.50 11.10 -10.95
C THR A 76 3.19 11.16 -12.30
N VAL A 77 4.29 11.91 -12.38
CA VAL A 77 5.07 12.08 -13.62
C VAL A 77 5.76 10.78 -14.02
N ASP A 78 6.23 10.03 -13.04
CA ASP A 78 6.93 8.77 -13.24
C ASP A 78 6.06 7.59 -12.79
N HIS A 79 5.67 6.73 -13.75
CA HIS A 79 4.97 5.50 -13.49
C HIS A 79 5.93 4.32 -13.61
N CYS A 80 5.73 3.26 -12.81
CA CYS A 80 6.49 2.04 -13.03
C CYS A 80 6.01 1.33 -14.30
N GLU A 81 6.89 0.54 -14.90
CA GLU A 81 6.60 -0.20 -16.15
C GLU A 81 5.37 -1.10 -16.01
N THR A 82 5.21 -1.76 -14.86
CA THR A 82 4.05 -2.60 -14.56
C THR A 82 2.74 -1.80 -14.62
N CYS A 83 2.71 -0.61 -14.02
CA CYS A 83 1.54 0.27 -14.05
C CYS A 83 1.22 0.75 -15.46
N GLU A 84 2.23 1.05 -16.26
CA GLU A 84 2.05 1.44 -17.66
C GLU A 84 1.48 0.31 -18.50
N GLU A 85 1.97 -0.92 -18.32
CA GLU A 85 1.49 -2.11 -19.03
C GLU A 85 0.05 -2.46 -18.66
N LEU A 86 -0.33 -2.30 -17.39
CA LEU A 86 -1.67 -2.62 -16.91
C LEU A 86 -2.69 -1.51 -17.19
N ASN A 87 -2.23 -0.30 -17.47
CA ASN A 87 -3.10 0.86 -17.64
C ASN A 87 -4.14 0.63 -18.75
N ASP A 88 -5.38 1.03 -18.47
CA ASP A 88 -6.55 0.86 -19.35
C ASP A 88 -7.01 -0.60 -19.57
N GLY A 89 -6.33 -1.58 -18.98
CA GLY A 89 -6.76 -2.98 -19.00
C GLY A 89 -7.98 -3.21 -18.12
N ILE A 90 -8.94 -3.99 -18.62
CA ILE A 90 -10.17 -4.36 -17.91
C ILE A 90 -10.17 -5.86 -17.65
N HIS A 91 -10.19 -6.23 -16.38
CA HIS A 91 -10.22 -7.63 -15.93
C HIS A 91 -11.11 -7.74 -14.68
N PRO A 92 -11.66 -8.93 -14.37
CA PRO A 92 -12.29 -9.12 -13.07
C PRO A 92 -11.24 -8.97 -11.96
N LEU A 93 -11.65 -8.53 -10.78
CA LEU A 93 -10.71 -8.33 -9.66
C LEU A 93 -9.98 -9.61 -9.30
N SER A 94 -10.60 -10.79 -9.48
CA SER A 94 -9.95 -12.09 -9.31
C SER A 94 -8.74 -12.28 -10.22
N TRP A 95 -8.77 -11.74 -11.43
CA TRP A 95 -7.62 -11.83 -12.34
C TRP A 95 -6.40 -11.09 -11.79
N TYR A 96 -6.61 -9.89 -11.24
CA TYR A 96 -5.54 -9.13 -10.60
C TYR A 96 -5.00 -9.86 -9.37
N LEU A 97 -5.88 -10.46 -8.56
CA LEU A 97 -5.46 -11.25 -7.40
C LEU A 97 -4.64 -12.47 -7.79
N GLU A 98 -5.07 -13.22 -8.81
CA GLU A 98 -4.38 -14.43 -9.29
C GLU A 98 -2.99 -14.11 -9.85
N ASN A 99 -2.83 -12.94 -10.45
CA ASN A 99 -1.56 -12.47 -10.99
C ASN A 99 -0.74 -11.62 -10.00
N ASP A 100 -1.21 -11.49 -8.77
CA ASP A 100 -0.56 -10.71 -7.71
C ASP A 100 -0.38 -9.22 -8.08
N TYR A 101 -1.34 -8.66 -8.79
CA TYR A 101 -1.40 -7.22 -9.09
C TYR A 101 -2.35 -6.53 -8.12
N ILE A 102 -1.85 -6.14 -6.97
CA ILE A 102 -2.62 -5.44 -5.95
C ILE A 102 -2.06 -4.02 -5.80
N PRO A 103 -2.84 -2.97 -6.12
CA PRO A 103 -2.35 -1.60 -5.99
C PRO A 103 -1.82 -1.32 -4.59
N ARG A 104 -0.66 -0.68 -4.51
CA ARG A 104 -0.03 -0.26 -3.25
C ARG A 104 0.35 -1.37 -2.29
N GLN A 105 0.40 -2.62 -2.75
CA GLN A 105 0.92 -3.73 -1.95
C GLN A 105 2.43 -3.60 -1.81
N ARG A 106 2.89 -3.21 -0.64
CA ARG A 106 4.32 -3.07 -0.36
C ARG A 106 5.01 -4.41 -0.32
N GLY A 107 6.21 -4.46 -0.89
CA GLY A 107 6.97 -5.70 -1.03
C GLY A 107 6.45 -6.60 -2.13
N SER A 108 5.60 -6.10 -3.03
CA SER A 108 5.12 -6.86 -4.17
C SER A 108 6.27 -7.26 -5.10
N ALA A 109 6.34 -8.54 -5.46
CA ALA A 109 7.32 -9.05 -6.42
C ALA A 109 6.90 -8.80 -7.88
N THR A 110 5.63 -8.51 -8.13
CA THR A 110 5.05 -8.32 -9.47
C THR A 110 5.03 -6.86 -9.90
N LEU A 111 4.84 -5.91 -8.97
CA LEU A 111 4.92 -4.49 -9.24
C LEU A 111 6.37 -4.04 -9.26
N GLU A 112 6.81 -3.44 -10.34
CA GLU A 112 8.19 -2.95 -10.46
C GLU A 112 8.55 -1.95 -9.35
N CYS A 113 7.61 -1.07 -8.98
CA CYS A 113 7.80 -0.12 -7.88
C CYS A 113 7.79 -0.77 -6.50
N GLY A 114 7.48 -2.07 -6.40
CA GLY A 114 7.32 -2.78 -5.13
C GLY A 114 6.18 -2.27 -4.26
N GLY A 115 5.27 -1.47 -4.80
CA GLY A 115 4.15 -0.87 -4.07
C GLY A 115 4.50 0.38 -3.26
N TRP A 116 5.78 0.79 -3.22
CA TRP A 116 6.23 1.90 -2.37
C TRP A 116 5.86 3.27 -2.90
N ARG A 117 5.86 3.43 -4.23
CA ARG A 117 5.53 4.69 -4.92
C ARG A 117 4.38 4.50 -5.89
N CYS A 118 3.53 3.54 -5.59
CA CYS A 118 2.41 3.20 -6.44
C CYS A 118 1.29 4.21 -6.25
N ASP A 119 0.87 4.82 -7.36
CA ASP A 119 -0.26 5.73 -7.44
C ASP A 119 -1.36 5.13 -8.32
N CYS A 120 -1.27 3.83 -8.58
CA CYS A 120 -2.23 3.09 -9.37
C CYS A 120 -3.50 2.81 -8.56
N SER A 121 -4.61 2.72 -9.25
CA SER A 121 -5.90 2.37 -8.68
C SER A 121 -6.70 1.53 -9.65
N ILE A 122 -7.79 0.95 -9.19
CA ILE A 122 -8.73 0.21 -10.04
C ILE A 122 -10.08 0.90 -9.94
N VAL A 123 -10.66 1.22 -11.09
CA VAL A 123 -11.94 1.91 -11.20
C VAL A 123 -12.98 1.03 -11.87
N ASP A 124 -14.25 1.37 -11.67
CA ASP A 124 -15.35 0.77 -12.43
C ASP A 124 -15.21 1.18 -13.91
N PRO A 125 -15.18 0.21 -14.86
CA PRO A 125 -14.97 0.54 -16.27
C PRO A 125 -16.10 1.33 -16.92
N GLU A 126 -17.30 1.32 -16.35
CA GLU A 126 -18.45 2.03 -16.87
C GLU A 126 -18.62 3.42 -16.23
N SER A 127 -18.57 3.49 -14.90
CA SER A 127 -18.81 4.74 -14.16
C SER A 127 -17.55 5.55 -13.89
N GLY A 128 -16.38 4.93 -13.91
CA GLY A 128 -15.13 5.55 -13.50
C GLY A 128 -14.98 5.71 -11.99
N GLU A 129 -15.91 5.18 -11.20
CA GLU A 129 -15.83 5.21 -9.75
C GLU A 129 -14.62 4.41 -9.25
N GLN A 130 -13.87 4.98 -8.33
CA GLN A 130 -12.73 4.28 -7.72
C GLN A 130 -13.20 3.10 -6.87
N LEU A 131 -12.77 1.90 -7.23
CA LEU A 131 -13.07 0.68 -6.49
C LEU A 131 -11.96 0.34 -5.50
N ILE A 132 -10.73 0.42 -5.97
CA ILE A 132 -9.53 0.06 -5.22
C ILE A 132 -8.58 1.28 -5.28
N PRO A 133 -8.37 1.95 -4.14
CA PRO A 133 -7.54 3.17 -4.09
C PRO A 133 -6.05 2.97 -4.30
#